data_dc13f6a1e724258242194dc57159eb9e
#
_entry.id   dc13f6a1e724258242194dc57159eb9e
#
_cell.length_a   1.000
_cell.length_b   1.000
_cell.length_c   1.000
_cell.angle_alpha   90.00
_cell.angle_beta   90.00
_cell.angle_gamma   90.00
#
_symmetry.space_group_name_H-M   'P 1'
#
loop_
_entity.id
_entity.type
_entity.pdbx_description
1 polymer ?
#
loop_
_entity_poly.entity_id
_entity_poly.type
_entity_poly.pdbx_seq_one_letter_code
_entity_poly.pdbx_strand_id
1 'polypeptide(L)'
;MMRLLKGIWRLLSGISRVISVLIPLVLVVVFVVALAAGLSESTPEPLPNRAALLIAPSGPLVEDAPPVEAFSAFLSQNYDQPVFLNDVVRAIRWGAVDERITTLVLELEDLAGPSTSQTLEISAAITDFKAAGKSVIAVGDFYSQAHYLLASQADHVLLHPEGGL
;
A
#
# COMPACT_ATOMS: atom_id res chain seq x y z
N MET A 1 -41.73 -6.23 -56.84
CA MET A 1 -41.15 -5.28 -55.88
C MET A 1 -41.38 -5.67 -54.39
N MET A 2 -42.61 -5.93 -53.95
CA MET A 2 -42.97 -6.27 -52.57
C MET A 2 -42.35 -7.57 -51.99
N ARG A 3 -42.00 -8.57 -52.81
CA ARG A 3 -41.41 -9.86 -52.38
C ARG A 3 -39.94 -9.74 -52.00
N LEU A 4 -39.20 -8.86 -52.66
CA LEU A 4 -37.80 -8.56 -52.35
C LEU A 4 -37.64 -7.78 -51.03
N LEU A 5 -38.53 -6.81 -50.77
CA LEU A 5 -38.53 -6.07 -49.48
C LEU A 5 -38.82 -6.98 -48.30
N LYS A 6 -39.72 -7.95 -48.39
CA LYS A 6 -39.99 -8.91 -47.31
C LYS A 6 -38.81 -9.85 -47.04
N GLY A 7 -38.03 -10.22 -48.07
CA GLY A 7 -36.80 -11.01 -47.89
C GLY A 7 -35.71 -10.26 -47.15
N ILE A 8 -35.49 -9.02 -47.54
CA ILE A 8 -34.49 -8.13 -46.86
C ILE A 8 -34.90 -7.88 -45.41
N TRP A 9 -36.16 -7.64 -45.12
CA TRP A 9 -36.66 -7.43 -43.75
C TRP A 9 -36.52 -8.64 -42.84
N ARG A 10 -36.71 -9.87 -43.39
CA ARG A 10 -36.47 -11.12 -42.66
C ARG A 10 -34.98 -11.37 -42.38
N LEU A 11 -34.09 -11.03 -43.32
CA LEU A 11 -32.65 -11.12 -43.12
C LEU A 11 -32.20 -10.11 -42.06
N LEU A 12 -32.65 -8.85 -42.14
CA LEU A 12 -32.35 -7.81 -41.15
C LEU A 12 -32.86 -8.15 -39.75
N SER A 13 -34.06 -8.73 -39.62
CA SER A 13 -34.62 -9.16 -38.34
C SER A 13 -33.89 -10.37 -37.74
N GLY A 14 -33.35 -11.27 -38.60
CA GLY A 14 -32.51 -12.39 -38.16
C GLY A 14 -31.16 -11.93 -37.63
N ILE A 15 -30.52 -11.02 -38.34
CA ILE A 15 -29.24 -10.40 -37.90
C ILE A 15 -29.41 -9.61 -36.59
N SER A 16 -30.47 -8.82 -36.47
CA SER A 16 -30.79 -8.07 -35.24
C SER A 16 -30.98 -9.00 -34.03
N ARG A 17 -31.62 -10.16 -34.18
CA ARG A 17 -31.77 -11.13 -33.09
C ARG A 17 -30.45 -11.76 -32.67
N VAL A 18 -29.58 -12.08 -33.63
CA VAL A 18 -28.27 -12.63 -33.33
C VAL A 18 -27.43 -11.59 -32.58
N ILE A 19 -27.43 -10.36 -33.04
CA ILE A 19 -26.70 -9.24 -32.39
C ILE A 19 -27.25 -8.98 -31.00
N SER A 20 -28.56 -8.97 -30.79
CA SER A 20 -29.18 -8.71 -29.49
C SER A 20 -28.89 -9.77 -28.43
N VAL A 21 -28.53 -11.01 -28.84
CA VAL A 21 -28.09 -12.05 -27.90
C VAL A 21 -26.59 -12.07 -27.75
N LEU A 22 -25.84 -11.77 -28.79
CA LEU A 22 -24.39 -11.87 -28.82
C LEU A 22 -23.72 -10.72 -28.01
N ILE A 23 -24.26 -9.51 -28.12
CA ILE A 23 -23.75 -8.37 -27.38
C ILE A 23 -23.82 -8.58 -25.84
N PRO A 24 -24.98 -8.91 -25.24
CA PRO A 24 -25.03 -9.13 -23.79
C PRO A 24 -24.21 -10.35 -23.37
N LEU A 25 -24.11 -11.39 -24.19
CA LEU A 25 -23.25 -12.53 -23.91
C LEU A 25 -21.75 -12.11 -23.82
N VAL A 26 -21.28 -11.33 -24.78
CA VAL A 26 -19.90 -10.80 -24.79
C VAL A 26 -19.68 -9.90 -23.59
N LEU A 27 -20.63 -9.04 -23.25
CA LEU A 27 -20.53 -8.16 -22.07
C LEU A 27 -20.44 -8.96 -20.77
N VAL A 28 -21.23 -10.04 -20.63
CA VAL A 28 -21.15 -10.94 -19.47
C VAL A 28 -19.79 -11.63 -19.41
N VAL A 29 -19.27 -12.13 -20.52
CA VAL A 29 -17.95 -12.76 -20.57
C VAL A 29 -16.84 -11.76 -20.20
N VAL A 30 -16.87 -10.55 -20.77
CA VAL A 30 -15.91 -9.49 -20.44
C VAL A 30 -16.01 -9.11 -18.96
N PHE A 31 -17.23 -8.99 -18.42
CA PHE A 31 -17.44 -8.69 -17.02
C PHE A 31 -16.88 -9.80 -16.10
N VAL A 32 -17.14 -11.08 -16.43
CA VAL A 32 -16.61 -12.22 -15.66
C VAL A 32 -15.08 -12.26 -15.71
N VAL A 33 -14.49 -12.03 -16.89
CA VAL A 33 -13.03 -11.98 -17.05
C VAL A 33 -12.44 -10.81 -16.27
N ALA A 34 -13.05 -9.63 -16.32
CA ALA A 34 -12.60 -8.46 -15.55
C ALA A 34 -12.73 -8.70 -14.04
N LEU A 35 -13.81 -9.35 -13.60
CA LEU A 35 -13.99 -9.73 -12.20
C LEU A 35 -12.94 -10.76 -11.77
N ALA A 36 -12.68 -11.79 -12.59
CA ALA A 36 -11.64 -12.78 -12.30
C ALA A 36 -10.23 -12.17 -12.29
N ALA A 37 -9.94 -11.23 -13.18
CA ALA A 37 -8.68 -10.51 -13.21
C ALA A 37 -8.51 -9.58 -11.97
N GLY A 38 -9.60 -8.94 -11.53
CA GLY A 38 -9.60 -8.10 -10.33
C GLY A 38 -9.52 -8.89 -9.02
N LEU A 39 -9.94 -10.16 -9.03
CA LEU A 39 -9.84 -11.09 -7.89
C LEU A 39 -8.54 -11.92 -7.93
N SER A 40 -7.76 -11.83 -8.99
CA SER A 40 -6.41 -12.40 -9.04
C SER A 40 -5.52 -11.56 -8.15
N GLU A 41 -5.53 -11.87 -6.84
CA GLU A 41 -4.48 -11.41 -5.94
C GLU A 41 -3.15 -11.88 -6.53
N SER A 42 -2.30 -10.92 -6.89
CA SER A 42 -0.92 -11.22 -7.21
C SER A 42 -0.35 -11.94 -5.97
N THR A 43 -0.06 -13.23 -6.10
CA THR A 43 0.65 -13.97 -5.04
C THR A 43 1.91 -13.18 -4.74
N PRO A 44 2.06 -12.64 -3.51
CA PRO A 44 3.25 -11.88 -3.18
C PRO A 44 4.48 -12.76 -3.41
N GLU A 45 5.47 -12.20 -4.05
CA GLU A 45 6.74 -12.88 -4.28
C GLU A 45 7.30 -13.37 -2.94
N PRO A 46 7.73 -14.62 -2.82
CA PRO A 46 8.24 -15.14 -1.55
C PRO A 46 9.45 -14.31 -1.12
N LEU A 47 9.42 -13.80 0.10
CA LEU A 47 10.52 -13.05 0.68
C LEU A 47 11.81 -13.89 0.65
N PRO A 48 12.94 -13.29 0.26
CA PRO A 48 14.23 -13.96 0.33
C PRO A 48 14.57 -14.35 1.78
N ASN A 49 15.44 -15.35 1.96
CA ASN A 49 15.84 -15.85 3.28
C ASN A 49 16.59 -14.81 4.14
N ARG A 50 17.00 -13.67 3.54
CA ARG A 50 17.60 -12.53 4.24
C ARG A 50 17.06 -11.27 3.59
N ALA A 51 16.20 -10.57 4.30
CA ALA A 51 15.57 -9.35 3.84
C ALA A 51 15.74 -8.24 4.88
N ALA A 52 15.71 -7.00 4.42
CA ALA A 52 15.53 -5.84 5.27
C ALA A 52 14.06 -5.41 5.27
N LEU A 53 13.55 -5.06 6.43
CA LEU A 53 12.26 -4.41 6.56
C LEU A 53 12.48 -2.90 6.43
N LEU A 54 11.93 -2.31 5.37
CA LEU A 54 11.91 -0.87 5.20
C LEU A 54 10.64 -0.27 5.81
N ILE A 55 10.80 0.68 6.69
CA ILE A 55 9.73 1.52 7.24
C ILE A 55 9.95 2.93 6.71
N ALA A 56 9.20 3.29 5.68
CA ALA A 56 9.21 4.59 5.00
C ALA A 56 7.80 5.19 4.99
N PRO A 57 7.29 5.62 6.15
CA PRO A 57 5.95 6.19 6.26
C PRO A 57 5.93 7.59 5.66
N SER A 58 4.91 7.90 4.86
CA SER A 58 4.69 9.22 4.27
C SER A 58 3.35 9.79 4.73
N GLY A 59 3.35 11.02 5.24
CA GLY A 59 2.15 11.72 5.68
C GLY A 59 1.94 11.75 7.21
N PRO A 60 0.75 12.20 7.67
CA PRO A 60 0.48 12.37 9.09
C PRO A 60 0.31 11.04 9.82
N LEU A 61 0.99 10.92 10.97
CA LEU A 61 0.84 9.77 11.85
C LEU A 61 -0.42 9.93 12.72
N VAL A 62 -1.33 8.96 12.65
CA VAL A 62 -2.59 8.94 13.41
C VAL A 62 -2.69 7.67 14.25
N GLU A 63 -3.36 7.78 15.40
CA GLU A 63 -3.57 6.64 16.32
C GLU A 63 -4.75 5.78 15.87
N ASP A 64 -5.84 6.41 15.47
CA ASP A 64 -7.06 5.75 15.01
C ASP A 64 -7.41 6.14 13.57
N ALA A 65 -7.98 5.19 12.85
CA ALA A 65 -8.57 5.47 11.55
C ALA A 65 -9.78 6.42 11.74
N PRO A 66 -9.75 7.64 11.15
CA PRO A 66 -10.98 8.41 11.10
C PRO A 66 -12.04 7.58 10.37
N PRO A 67 -13.33 7.69 10.73
CA PRO A 67 -14.39 7.01 9.98
C PRO A 67 -14.38 7.54 8.55
N VAL A 68 -13.71 6.81 7.67
CA VAL A 68 -13.61 7.16 6.25
C VAL A 68 -14.95 6.75 5.66
N GLU A 69 -15.76 7.73 5.29
CA GLU A 69 -16.85 7.44 4.38
C GLU A 69 -16.25 6.87 3.10
N ALA A 70 -16.56 5.62 2.79
CA ALA A 70 -15.97 4.88 1.65
C ALA A 70 -16.08 5.67 0.32
N PHE A 71 -17.06 6.56 0.22
CA PHE A 71 -17.27 7.44 -0.91
C PHE A 71 -16.26 8.59 -0.97
N SER A 72 -15.86 9.17 0.16
CA SER A 72 -14.85 10.25 0.18
C SER A 72 -13.45 9.70 -0.12
N ALA A 73 -13.15 8.49 0.33
CA ALA A 73 -11.91 7.79 -0.02
C ALA A 73 -11.82 7.48 -1.52
N PHE A 74 -12.94 7.14 -2.16
CA PHE A 74 -13.01 6.91 -3.61
C PHE A 74 -12.79 8.18 -4.42
N LEU A 75 -13.24 9.34 -3.93
CA LEU A 75 -13.11 10.63 -4.61
C LEU A 75 -11.75 11.31 -4.36
N SER A 76 -11.07 10.97 -3.29
CA SER A 76 -9.79 11.58 -2.91
C SER A 76 -8.60 10.81 -3.48
N GLN A 77 -8.39 10.91 -4.79
CA GLN A 77 -7.23 10.31 -5.47
C GLN A 77 -5.87 10.95 -5.13
N ASN A 78 -5.80 11.95 -4.26
CA ASN A 78 -4.60 12.77 -4.02
C ASN A 78 -4.43 13.22 -2.57
N TYR A 79 -4.90 12.48 -1.58
CA TYR A 79 -4.57 12.79 -0.19
C TYR A 79 -3.46 11.85 0.28
N ASP A 80 -2.46 12.42 0.95
CA ASP A 80 -1.49 11.68 1.74
C ASP A 80 -2.27 10.76 2.68
N GLN A 81 -2.22 9.48 2.41
CA GLN A 81 -2.93 8.49 3.21
C GLN A 81 -2.37 8.58 4.63
N PRO A 82 -3.23 8.72 5.65
CA PRO A 82 -2.71 8.77 7.01
C PRO A 82 -2.00 7.46 7.34
N VAL A 83 -0.84 7.59 7.98
CA VAL A 83 -0.08 6.45 8.49
C VAL A 83 -0.63 6.09 9.87
N PHE A 84 -1.01 4.84 10.07
CA PHE A 84 -1.50 4.38 11.36
C PHE A 84 -0.32 3.97 12.26
N LEU A 85 -0.23 4.57 13.44
CA LEU A 85 0.79 4.25 14.44
C LEU A 85 0.83 2.73 14.72
N ASN A 86 -0.34 2.14 14.93
CA ASN A 86 -0.48 0.72 15.20
C ASN A 86 0.09 -0.17 14.08
N ASP A 87 0.00 0.26 12.82
CA ASP A 87 0.52 -0.52 11.70
C ASP A 87 2.05 -0.44 11.65
N VAL A 88 2.63 0.74 11.91
CA VAL A 88 4.09 0.91 12.00
C VAL A 88 4.66 0.06 13.14
N VAL A 89 4.10 0.18 14.33
CA VAL A 89 4.53 -0.59 15.53
C VAL A 89 4.40 -2.08 15.30
N ARG A 90 3.29 -2.52 14.71
CA ARG A 90 3.04 -3.92 14.40
C ARG A 90 3.99 -4.46 13.35
N ALA A 91 4.28 -3.69 12.30
CA ALA A 91 5.23 -4.08 11.27
C ALA A 91 6.64 -4.30 11.86
N ILE A 92 7.10 -3.38 12.72
CA ILE A 92 8.40 -3.51 13.40
C ILE A 92 8.42 -4.75 14.30
N ARG A 93 7.39 -4.96 15.13
CA ARG A 93 7.32 -6.11 16.03
C ARG A 93 7.21 -7.45 15.30
N TRP A 94 6.46 -7.50 14.20
CA TRP A 94 6.43 -8.71 13.35
C TRP A 94 7.76 -8.97 12.67
N GLY A 95 8.42 -7.92 12.19
CA GLY A 95 9.78 -8.02 11.67
C GLY A 95 10.77 -8.53 12.71
N ALA A 96 10.57 -8.23 14.00
CA ALA A 96 11.42 -8.71 15.07
C ALA A 96 11.37 -10.25 15.22
N VAL A 97 10.20 -10.87 15.01
CA VAL A 97 10.01 -12.33 15.17
C VAL A 97 10.17 -13.11 13.86
N ASP A 98 10.15 -12.47 12.68
CA ASP A 98 10.32 -13.14 11.39
C ASP A 98 11.82 -13.42 11.15
N GLU A 99 12.20 -14.71 11.11
CA GLU A 99 13.59 -15.13 10.90
C GLU A 99 14.19 -14.70 9.56
N ARG A 100 13.36 -14.37 8.56
CA ARG A 100 13.81 -13.89 7.25
C ARG A 100 14.25 -12.43 7.30
N ILE A 101 13.75 -11.65 8.25
CA ILE A 101 14.10 -10.25 8.43
C ILE A 101 15.33 -10.15 9.33
N THR A 102 16.39 -9.55 8.83
CA THR A 102 17.66 -9.41 9.56
C THR A 102 17.96 -7.97 9.95
N THR A 103 17.36 -7.01 9.25
CA THR A 103 17.65 -5.58 9.42
C THR A 103 16.37 -4.77 9.30
N LEU A 104 16.24 -3.76 10.13
CA LEU A 104 15.22 -2.70 10.02
C LEU A 104 15.88 -1.46 9.43
N VAL A 105 15.30 -0.91 8.38
CA VAL A 105 15.69 0.36 7.78
C VAL A 105 14.59 1.38 8.04
N LEU A 106 14.95 2.48 8.68
CA LEU A 106 14.05 3.60 9.00
C LEU A 106 14.34 4.75 8.05
N GLU A 107 13.37 5.12 7.24
CA GLU A 107 13.37 6.29 6.37
C GLU A 107 12.17 7.15 6.80
N LEU A 108 12.43 8.17 7.61
CA LEU A 108 11.39 8.90 8.36
C LEU A 108 11.15 10.30 7.83
N GLU A 109 11.81 10.69 6.77
CA GLU A 109 11.83 12.05 6.25
C GLU A 109 10.43 12.57 5.90
N ASP A 110 9.62 11.73 5.25
CA ASP A 110 8.27 12.07 4.81
C ASP A 110 7.20 11.89 5.91
N LEU A 111 7.58 11.41 7.09
CA LEU A 111 6.66 11.29 8.21
C LEU A 111 6.36 12.67 8.79
N ALA A 112 5.11 13.10 8.73
CA ALA A 112 4.70 14.34 9.36
C ALA A 112 4.81 14.22 10.90
N GLY A 113 5.61 15.11 11.48
CA GLY A 113 6.13 15.13 12.85
C GLY A 113 5.29 14.39 13.90
N PRO A 114 5.71 13.22 14.33
CA PRO A 114 4.99 12.45 15.34
C PRO A 114 5.00 13.18 16.70
N SER A 115 3.93 12.98 17.46
CA SER A 115 3.88 13.46 18.86
C SER A 115 4.89 12.71 19.74
N THR A 116 5.17 13.24 20.92
CA THR A 116 6.09 12.60 21.87
C THR A 116 5.64 11.19 22.26
N SER A 117 4.33 10.99 22.49
CA SER A 117 3.78 9.67 22.81
C SER A 117 3.97 8.66 21.68
N GLN A 118 3.68 9.07 20.46
CA GLN A 118 3.87 8.25 19.26
C GLN A 118 5.35 7.89 19.04
N THR A 119 6.23 8.87 19.24
CA THR A 119 7.68 8.65 19.14
C THR A 119 8.16 7.62 20.16
N LEU A 120 7.68 7.70 21.42
CA LEU A 120 8.05 6.73 22.46
C LEU A 120 7.53 5.30 22.15
N GLU A 121 6.35 5.18 21.57
CA GLU A 121 5.79 3.88 21.21
C GLU A 121 6.56 3.23 20.06
N ILE A 122 6.92 3.99 19.02
CA ILE A 122 7.80 3.51 17.95
C ILE A 122 9.18 3.15 18.50
N SER A 123 9.75 3.98 19.40
CA SER A 123 11.04 3.71 20.06
C SER A 123 11.02 2.39 20.82
N ALA A 124 9.92 2.08 21.52
CA ALA A 124 9.78 0.81 22.22
C ALA A 124 9.79 -0.38 21.24
N ALA A 125 9.09 -0.27 20.10
CA ALA A 125 9.09 -1.31 19.08
C ALA A 125 10.49 -1.50 18.44
N ILE A 126 11.24 -0.41 18.21
CA ILE A 126 12.63 -0.48 17.73
C ILE A 126 13.51 -1.19 18.77
N THR A 127 13.31 -0.90 20.05
CA THR A 127 14.03 -1.58 21.14
C THR A 127 13.74 -3.08 21.16
N ASP A 128 12.46 -3.47 20.99
CA ASP A 128 12.06 -4.87 20.89
C ASP A 128 12.75 -5.56 19.71
N PHE A 129 12.85 -4.88 18.56
CA PHE A 129 13.50 -5.38 17.34
C PHE A 129 15.01 -5.62 17.60
N LYS A 130 15.70 -4.69 18.26
CA LYS A 130 17.11 -4.83 18.64
C LYS A 130 17.31 -5.95 19.66
N ALA A 131 16.39 -6.10 20.61
CA ALA A 131 16.45 -7.18 21.60
C ALA A 131 16.35 -8.58 20.97
N ALA A 132 15.75 -8.69 19.78
CA ALA A 132 15.76 -9.91 18.96
C ALA A 132 17.11 -10.18 18.25
N GLY A 133 18.14 -9.36 18.48
CA GLY A 133 19.48 -9.51 17.90
C GLY A 133 19.62 -9.03 16.47
N LYS A 134 18.71 -8.17 16.00
CA LYS A 134 18.66 -7.64 14.63
C LYS A 134 19.17 -6.19 14.58
N SER A 135 19.73 -5.81 13.42
CA SER A 135 20.32 -4.48 13.21
C SER A 135 19.26 -3.46 12.82
N VAL A 136 19.45 -2.21 13.24
CA VAL A 136 18.62 -1.08 12.86
C VAL A 136 19.49 -0.01 12.21
N ILE A 137 19.06 0.46 11.04
CA ILE A 137 19.72 1.51 10.26
C ILE A 137 18.70 2.62 10.02
N ALA A 138 19.07 3.87 10.31
CA ALA A 138 18.28 5.04 9.94
C ALA A 138 18.94 5.75 8.74
N VAL A 139 18.15 6.13 7.75
CA VAL A 139 18.59 6.83 6.54
C VAL A 139 17.73 8.06 6.35
N GLY A 140 18.31 9.19 5.98
CA GLY A 140 17.58 10.40 5.67
C GLY A 140 18.50 11.55 5.28
N ASP A 141 17.90 12.56 4.65
CA ASP A 141 18.58 13.78 4.26
C ASP A 141 18.43 14.86 5.35
N PHE A 142 17.26 14.91 5.98
CA PHE A 142 16.96 15.85 7.06
C PHE A 142 16.22 15.15 8.20
N TYR A 143 16.59 15.48 9.43
CA TYR A 143 15.91 15.01 10.62
C TYR A 143 15.34 16.16 11.44
N SER A 144 14.04 16.18 11.65
CA SER A 144 13.43 16.97 12.72
C SER A 144 13.83 16.41 14.09
N GLN A 145 13.59 17.15 15.16
CA GLN A 145 13.88 16.67 16.51
C GLN A 145 13.23 15.31 16.82
N ALA A 146 11.97 15.11 16.40
CA ALA A 146 11.26 13.86 16.60
C ALA A 146 11.85 12.72 15.74
N HIS A 147 12.20 13.00 14.48
CA HIS A 147 12.86 12.02 13.59
C HIS A 147 14.23 11.63 14.13
N TYR A 148 15.00 12.61 14.62
CA TYR A 148 16.32 12.32 15.20
C TYR A 148 16.22 11.47 16.45
N LEU A 149 15.20 11.68 17.30
CA LEU A 149 14.96 10.85 18.47
C LEU A 149 14.72 9.37 18.08
N LEU A 150 13.99 9.11 17.00
CA LEU A 150 13.80 7.76 16.46
C LEU A 150 15.08 7.24 15.81
N ALA A 151 15.73 8.04 14.96
CA ALA A 151 16.96 7.67 14.27
C ALA A 151 18.10 7.36 15.26
N SER A 152 18.16 8.06 16.40
CA SER A 152 19.17 7.83 17.45
C SER A 152 19.07 6.45 18.11
N GLN A 153 17.96 5.73 17.96
CA GLN A 153 17.82 4.35 18.42
C GLN A 153 18.50 3.34 17.48
N ALA A 154 18.82 3.76 16.24
CA ALA A 154 19.47 2.89 15.26
C ALA A 154 20.93 2.59 15.65
N ASP A 155 21.46 1.48 15.15
CA ASP A 155 22.87 1.11 15.30
C ASP A 155 23.75 1.95 14.36
N HIS A 156 23.18 2.36 13.21
CA HIS A 156 23.83 3.25 12.25
C HIS A 156 22.83 4.31 11.78
N VAL A 157 23.28 5.56 11.76
CA VAL A 157 22.53 6.67 11.18
C VAL A 157 23.29 7.17 9.97
N LEU A 158 22.66 7.10 8.82
CA LEU A 158 23.20 7.57 7.54
C LEU A 158 22.50 8.89 7.19
N LEU A 159 23.24 9.97 7.22
CA LEU A 159 22.77 11.29 6.84
C LEU A 159 23.45 11.72 5.55
N HIS A 160 22.70 12.34 4.64
CA HIS A 160 23.27 12.90 3.43
C HIS A 160 24.30 13.98 3.78
N PRO A 161 25.45 14.08 3.06
CA PRO A 161 26.51 15.05 3.38
C PRO A 161 26.04 16.52 3.34
N GLU A 162 25.02 16.85 2.55
CA GLU A 162 24.40 18.17 2.46
C GLU A 162 23.12 18.28 3.30
N GLY A 163 22.81 17.24 4.07
CA GLY A 163 21.64 17.18 4.94
C GLY A 163 21.80 17.97 6.23
N GLY A 164 20.77 17.94 7.08
CA GLY A 164 20.73 18.69 8.33
C GLY A 164 19.95 18.00 9.44
N LEU A 165 20.19 18.51 10.66
CA LEU A 165 19.51 18.14 11.91
C LEU A 165 18.73 19.32 12.46
#